data_8b33b731be51d782981873434a2113dd
#
_entry.id   8b33b731be51d782981873434a2113dd
#
_cell.length_a   1.000
_cell.length_b   1.000
_cell.length_c   1.000
_cell.angle_alpha   90.00
_cell.angle_beta   90.00
_cell.angle_gamma   90.00
#
_symmetry.space_group_name_H-M   'P 1'
#
loop_
_entity.id
_entity.type
_entity.pdbx_description
1 polymer ?
#
loop_
_entity_poly.entity_id
_entity_poly.type
_entity_poly.pdbx_seq_one_letter_code
_entity_poly.pdbx_strand_id
1 'polypeptide(L)'
;MPISPNRSAPDSNRLLASLVRGQVVLDLKTTDICFLAGLYLRAEKASLTSFEEDLLIDQFEQVCDIVEPGAENPRKRATHAIQRLREQHMLARVDGAGIVRAGEYSLTRLAAAIIEYFLLDEALTRESLTLLTGTLRAQLAEVLAAARKSDNNEAWRIQVLTPLRITVGDMVAGIERRQRGLDAQQEEVQAEIATLLSVDWFSAVDRCQALLDATATTLRELNEILLRDTHHFVALLQDIQVLASKAGNIETEEAAQRVIEHVDRIAAWGGSRQRAWSEYYQYVHRYLRDVVRLDPNRALSQRLRDQIADWPNRPFHLLAAHAGSIRLLRPFEVRVERPPVARPRMNREAEPAWVNVENALADIEVLVTCPPVLVRTAVRVRG
;
A
#
# COMPACT_ATOMS: atom_id res chain seq x y z
N MET A 1 13.24 -37.91 26.05
CA MET A 1 13.82 -36.54 25.94
C MET A 1 12.70 -35.55 25.87
N PRO A 2 12.54 -34.66 26.82
CA PRO A 2 11.45 -33.65 26.76
C PRO A 2 11.86 -32.53 25.82
N ILE A 3 11.10 -32.36 24.74
CA ILE A 3 11.19 -31.23 23.85
C ILE A 3 10.52 -30.06 24.57
N SER A 4 11.29 -29.13 25.05
CA SER A 4 10.80 -27.84 25.56
C SER A 4 10.33 -26.96 24.39
N PRO A 5 9.05 -26.67 24.25
CA PRO A 5 8.62 -25.65 23.35
C PRO A 5 8.35 -24.32 24.08
N ASN A 6 9.40 -23.73 24.64
CA ASN A 6 9.27 -22.36 25.08
C ASN A 6 9.61 -21.45 23.91
N ARG A 7 8.67 -21.21 22.98
CA ARG A 7 8.68 -20.05 22.09
C ARG A 7 8.15 -18.84 22.85
N SER A 8 8.95 -18.39 23.81
CA SER A 8 8.89 -17.00 24.26
C SER A 8 8.98 -16.08 23.05
N ALA A 9 8.33 -14.92 23.12
CA ALA A 9 8.48 -13.84 22.13
C ALA A 9 9.94 -13.74 21.69
N PRO A 10 10.22 -13.57 20.38
CA PRO A 10 11.59 -13.59 19.89
C PRO A 10 12.38 -12.53 20.67
N ASP A 11 13.31 -13.00 21.48
CA ASP A 11 14.23 -12.13 22.21
C ASP A 11 14.96 -11.30 21.15
N SER A 12 14.75 -9.98 21.17
CA SER A 12 15.32 -9.05 20.19
C SER A 12 16.83 -9.26 20.04
N ASN A 13 17.51 -9.56 21.14
CA ASN A 13 18.94 -9.85 21.16
C ASN A 13 19.30 -11.16 20.46
N ARG A 14 18.45 -12.18 20.57
CA ARG A 14 18.64 -13.44 19.83
C ARG A 14 18.42 -13.26 18.34
N LEU A 15 17.42 -12.47 17.95
CA LEU A 15 17.15 -12.15 16.54
C LEU A 15 18.33 -11.39 15.94
N LEU A 16 18.79 -10.33 16.59
CA LEU A 16 19.96 -9.55 16.16
C LEU A 16 21.21 -10.41 16.07
N ALA A 17 21.48 -11.25 17.07
CA ALA A 17 22.60 -12.17 17.05
C ALA A 17 22.53 -13.22 15.93
N SER A 18 21.33 -13.65 15.54
CA SER A 18 21.14 -14.57 14.40
C SER A 18 21.37 -13.87 13.07
N LEU A 19 20.92 -12.64 12.91
CA LEU A 19 21.16 -11.84 11.70
C LEU A 19 22.65 -11.51 11.51
N VAL A 20 23.33 -11.11 12.60
CA VAL A 20 24.78 -10.84 12.58
C VAL A 20 25.60 -12.10 12.27
N ARG A 21 25.23 -13.25 12.85
CA ARG A 21 25.91 -14.54 12.54
C ARG A 21 25.65 -15.00 11.11
N GLY A 22 24.44 -14.76 10.59
CA GLY A 22 24.04 -15.16 9.24
C GLY A 22 24.71 -14.35 8.15
N GLN A 23 25.33 -13.22 8.47
CA GLN A 23 25.91 -12.26 7.48
C GLN A 23 24.99 -12.08 6.26
N VAL A 24 23.67 -11.94 6.50
CA VAL A 24 22.68 -11.85 5.43
C VAL A 24 22.88 -10.50 4.73
N VAL A 25 23.48 -10.55 3.55
CA VAL A 25 23.56 -9.40 2.63
C VAL A 25 22.52 -9.63 1.54
N LEU A 26 21.57 -8.73 1.40
CA LEU A 26 20.54 -8.78 0.37
C LEU A 26 20.90 -7.76 -0.72
N ASP A 27 21.49 -8.25 -1.81
CA ASP A 27 21.73 -7.46 -3.04
C ASP A 27 21.01 -8.15 -4.19
N LEU A 28 19.69 -7.87 -4.29
CA LEU A 28 18.79 -8.46 -5.28
C LEU A 28 18.50 -7.46 -6.39
N LYS A 29 18.83 -7.84 -7.61
CA LYS A 29 18.44 -7.09 -8.81
C LYS A 29 16.98 -7.42 -9.18
N THR A 30 16.35 -6.56 -9.97
CA THR A 30 14.99 -6.80 -10.50
C THR A 30 14.91 -8.16 -11.20
N THR A 31 15.93 -8.50 -12.02
CA THR A 31 16.02 -9.81 -12.71
C THR A 31 16.06 -10.98 -11.72
N ASP A 32 16.75 -10.84 -10.58
CA ASP A 32 16.81 -11.87 -9.55
C ASP A 32 15.45 -12.07 -8.86
N ILE A 33 14.74 -10.99 -8.56
CA ILE A 33 13.40 -11.04 -7.97
C ILE A 33 12.41 -11.70 -8.94
N CYS A 34 12.41 -11.29 -10.22
CA CYS A 34 11.57 -11.90 -11.25
C CYS A 34 11.89 -13.38 -11.46
N PHE A 35 13.17 -13.76 -11.37
CA PHE A 35 13.60 -15.16 -11.48
C PHE A 35 13.10 -15.98 -10.29
N LEU A 36 13.28 -15.51 -9.06
CA LEU A 36 12.75 -16.18 -7.88
C LEU A 36 11.22 -16.28 -7.89
N ALA A 37 10.52 -15.24 -8.38
CA ALA A 37 9.06 -15.26 -8.56
C ALA A 37 8.63 -16.33 -9.57
N GLY A 38 9.32 -16.42 -10.71
CA GLY A 38 9.06 -17.45 -11.71
C GLY A 38 9.25 -18.88 -11.16
N LEU A 39 10.28 -19.09 -10.36
CA LEU A 39 10.52 -20.37 -9.67
C LEU A 39 9.45 -20.68 -8.63
N TYR A 40 9.05 -19.68 -7.85
CA TYR A 40 8.02 -19.83 -6.82
C TYR A 40 6.67 -20.25 -7.44
N LEU A 41 6.22 -19.53 -8.45
CA LEU A 41 4.98 -19.85 -9.17
C LEU A 41 5.01 -21.22 -9.85
N ARG A 42 6.18 -21.60 -10.37
CA ARG A 42 6.37 -22.92 -10.97
C ARG A 42 6.37 -24.04 -9.91
N ALA A 43 6.98 -23.79 -8.76
CA ALA A 43 6.94 -24.71 -7.62
C ALA A 43 5.52 -24.97 -7.16
N GLU A 44 4.74 -23.91 -7.00
CA GLU A 44 3.35 -23.98 -6.58
C GLU A 44 2.48 -24.71 -7.59
N LYS A 45 2.57 -24.33 -8.89
CA LYS A 45 1.77 -24.92 -9.96
C LYS A 45 2.05 -26.39 -10.21
N ALA A 46 3.32 -26.81 -10.11
CA ALA A 46 3.76 -28.17 -10.40
C ALA A 46 4.02 -29.01 -9.13
N SER A 47 3.75 -28.44 -7.93
CA SER A 47 4.04 -29.07 -6.63
C SER A 47 5.48 -29.55 -6.51
N LEU A 48 6.43 -28.77 -7.07
CA LEU A 48 7.85 -29.12 -7.04
C LEU A 48 8.47 -28.62 -5.72
N THR A 49 9.26 -29.47 -5.11
CA THR A 49 10.04 -29.13 -3.90
C THR A 49 11.48 -28.75 -4.22
N SER A 50 11.96 -29.11 -5.41
CA SER A 50 13.31 -28.84 -5.88
C SER A 50 13.35 -28.67 -7.40
N PHE A 51 14.44 -28.08 -7.88
CA PHE A 51 14.67 -27.74 -9.28
C PHE A 51 16.04 -28.23 -9.73
N GLU A 52 16.12 -28.82 -10.88
CA GLU A 52 17.39 -29.15 -11.54
C GLU A 52 18.07 -27.87 -12.07
N GLU A 53 19.40 -27.88 -12.13
CA GLU A 53 20.19 -26.71 -12.56
C GLU A 53 19.83 -26.26 -13.99
N ASP A 54 19.59 -27.20 -14.90
CA ASP A 54 19.19 -26.88 -16.27
C ASP A 54 17.84 -26.14 -16.30
N LEU A 55 16.90 -26.52 -15.45
CA LEU A 55 15.59 -25.86 -15.33
C LEU A 55 15.74 -24.44 -14.76
N LEU A 56 16.67 -24.23 -13.84
CA LEU A 56 16.99 -22.91 -13.31
C LEU A 56 17.58 -22.00 -14.40
N ILE A 57 18.46 -22.53 -15.23
CA ILE A 57 19.07 -21.80 -16.35
C ILE A 57 18.00 -21.40 -17.35
N ASP A 58 17.15 -22.35 -17.79
CA ASP A 58 16.08 -22.08 -18.74
C ASP A 58 15.07 -21.04 -18.21
N GLN A 59 14.73 -21.11 -16.92
CA GLN A 59 13.82 -20.14 -16.30
C GLN A 59 14.47 -18.75 -16.22
N PHE A 60 15.78 -18.68 -15.94
CA PHE A 60 16.49 -17.41 -15.90
C PHE A 60 16.58 -16.78 -17.31
N GLU A 61 16.83 -17.57 -18.36
CA GLU A 61 16.83 -17.11 -19.74
C GLU A 61 15.48 -16.49 -20.11
N GLN A 62 14.37 -17.17 -19.80
CA GLN A 62 13.02 -16.64 -20.03
C GLN A 62 12.77 -15.30 -19.34
N VAL A 63 13.25 -15.15 -18.09
CA VAL A 63 13.14 -13.90 -17.35
C VAL A 63 14.00 -12.81 -17.97
N CYS A 64 15.22 -13.13 -18.40
CA CYS A 64 16.09 -12.17 -19.08
C CYS A 64 15.46 -11.65 -20.38
N ASP A 65 14.84 -12.50 -21.17
CA ASP A 65 14.16 -12.11 -22.41
C ASP A 65 13.04 -11.08 -22.17
N ILE A 66 12.40 -11.14 -21.00
CA ILE A 66 11.31 -10.23 -20.62
C ILE A 66 11.84 -8.95 -19.99
N VAL A 67 12.78 -9.07 -19.02
CA VAL A 67 13.23 -7.96 -18.16
C VAL A 67 14.35 -7.16 -18.83
N GLU A 68 15.25 -7.83 -19.54
CA GLU A 68 16.42 -7.23 -20.19
C GLU A 68 16.56 -7.77 -21.64
N PRO A 69 15.63 -7.43 -22.55
CA PRO A 69 15.68 -7.94 -23.91
C PRO A 69 16.98 -7.56 -24.60
N GLY A 70 17.65 -8.57 -25.17
CA GLY A 70 18.94 -8.39 -25.84
C GLY A 70 20.18 -8.54 -24.94
N ALA A 71 20.02 -9.07 -23.72
CA ALA A 71 21.14 -9.34 -22.84
C ALA A 71 22.10 -10.38 -23.43
N GLU A 72 23.41 -10.05 -23.47
CA GLU A 72 24.44 -10.97 -23.98
C GLU A 72 24.66 -12.15 -23.00
N ASN A 73 24.86 -13.35 -23.54
CA ASN A 73 25.21 -14.58 -22.81
C ASN A 73 24.31 -14.91 -21.61
N PRO A 74 22.97 -15.10 -21.81
CA PRO A 74 22.03 -15.32 -20.72
C PRO A 74 22.37 -16.55 -19.88
N ARG A 75 22.87 -17.63 -20.47
CA ARG A 75 23.30 -18.85 -19.75
C ARG A 75 24.43 -18.59 -18.73
N LYS A 76 25.45 -17.84 -19.12
CA LYS A 76 26.56 -17.50 -18.23
C LYS A 76 26.06 -16.58 -17.08
N ARG A 77 25.14 -15.68 -17.39
CA ARG A 77 24.50 -14.81 -16.39
C ARG A 77 23.63 -15.64 -15.44
N ALA A 78 22.91 -16.66 -15.92
CA ALA A 78 22.13 -17.58 -15.11
C ALA A 78 23.01 -18.29 -14.07
N THR A 79 24.13 -18.88 -14.47
CA THR A 79 25.06 -19.55 -13.56
C THR A 79 25.56 -18.60 -12.47
N HIS A 80 25.92 -17.36 -12.84
CA HIS A 80 26.35 -16.36 -11.87
C HIS A 80 25.22 -15.91 -10.93
N ALA A 81 23.99 -15.79 -11.44
CA ALA A 81 22.81 -15.46 -10.63
C ALA A 81 22.48 -16.56 -9.63
N ILE A 82 22.49 -17.82 -10.07
CA ILE A 82 22.27 -19.00 -9.21
C ILE A 82 23.32 -19.04 -8.08
N GLN A 83 24.59 -18.83 -8.42
CA GLN A 83 25.65 -18.80 -7.41
C GLN A 83 25.46 -17.64 -6.42
N ARG A 84 25.19 -16.43 -6.90
CA ARG A 84 24.93 -15.25 -6.05
C ARG A 84 23.72 -15.45 -5.14
N LEU A 85 22.61 -15.96 -5.68
CA LEU A 85 21.39 -16.25 -4.90
C LEU A 85 21.61 -17.34 -3.86
N ARG A 86 22.51 -18.31 -4.12
CA ARG A 86 22.92 -19.28 -3.13
C ARG A 86 23.75 -18.65 -2.01
N GLU A 87 24.69 -17.77 -2.35
CA GLU A 87 25.52 -17.04 -1.38
C GLU A 87 24.66 -16.13 -0.48
N GLN A 88 23.58 -15.59 -1.03
CA GLN A 88 22.60 -14.78 -0.30
C GLN A 88 21.51 -15.60 0.41
N HIS A 89 21.65 -16.92 0.46
CA HIS A 89 20.71 -17.84 1.10
C HIS A 89 19.28 -17.80 0.51
N MET A 90 19.12 -17.42 -0.77
CA MET A 90 17.85 -17.49 -1.47
C MET A 90 17.59 -18.85 -2.08
N LEU A 91 18.64 -19.53 -2.55
CA LEU A 91 18.62 -20.89 -3.03
C LEU A 91 19.45 -21.78 -2.13
N ALA A 92 18.94 -22.97 -1.83
CA ALA A 92 19.64 -23.99 -1.07
C ALA A 92 19.86 -25.22 -1.98
N ARG A 93 21.04 -25.90 -1.86
CA ARG A 93 21.23 -27.22 -2.45
C ARG A 93 20.40 -28.25 -1.71
N VAL A 94 19.82 -29.16 -2.46
CA VAL A 94 19.08 -30.28 -1.86
C VAL A 94 20.05 -31.43 -1.62
N ASP A 95 20.31 -31.70 -0.34
CA ASP A 95 21.13 -32.85 0.09
C ASP A 95 20.20 -34.04 0.38
N GLY A 96 20.11 -34.98 -0.54
CA GLY A 96 19.35 -36.21 -0.34
C GLY A 96 20.16 -37.25 0.47
N ALA A 97 19.73 -37.57 1.69
CA ALA A 97 20.20 -38.73 2.49
C ALA A 97 21.74 -39.01 2.51
N GLY A 98 22.52 -37.92 2.58
CA GLY A 98 23.98 -38.02 2.58
C GLY A 98 24.64 -38.17 1.19
N ILE A 99 23.84 -38.20 0.12
CA ILE A 99 24.33 -38.15 -1.25
C ILE A 99 23.87 -36.78 -1.80
N VAL A 100 24.84 -35.86 -1.99
CA VAL A 100 24.60 -34.60 -2.67
C VAL A 100 24.15 -34.94 -4.08
N ARG A 101 22.89 -34.70 -4.39
CA ARG A 101 22.43 -34.72 -5.80
C ARG A 101 23.02 -33.50 -6.47
N ALA A 102 24.03 -33.70 -7.29
CA ALA A 102 24.68 -32.62 -8.01
C ALA A 102 23.65 -31.91 -8.89
N GLY A 103 23.48 -30.61 -8.67
CA GLY A 103 22.62 -29.77 -9.53
C GLY A 103 21.16 -29.66 -9.14
N GLU A 104 20.76 -30.05 -7.93
CA GLU A 104 19.38 -29.88 -7.44
C GLU A 104 19.30 -28.75 -6.39
N TYR A 105 18.34 -27.83 -6.54
CA TYR A 105 18.20 -26.65 -5.70
C TYR A 105 16.75 -26.49 -5.24
N SER A 106 16.55 -25.89 -4.06
CA SER A 106 15.24 -25.51 -3.54
C SER A 106 15.21 -24.03 -3.19
N LEU A 107 14.03 -23.43 -3.25
CA LEU A 107 13.81 -22.09 -2.70
C LEU A 107 13.89 -22.15 -1.17
N THR A 108 14.64 -21.24 -0.59
CA THR A 108 14.67 -21.10 0.87
C THR A 108 13.41 -20.44 1.38
N ARG A 109 13.14 -20.57 2.68
CA ARG A 109 12.05 -19.87 3.33
C ARG A 109 12.17 -18.34 3.20
N LEU A 110 13.40 -17.81 3.15
CA LEU A 110 13.65 -16.39 2.97
C LEU A 110 13.24 -15.94 1.57
N ALA A 111 13.64 -16.67 0.53
CA ALA A 111 13.24 -16.40 -0.84
C ALA A 111 11.72 -16.46 -1.01
N ALA A 112 11.08 -17.52 -0.50
CA ALA A 112 9.63 -17.65 -0.54
C ALA A 112 8.94 -16.45 0.14
N ALA A 113 9.39 -16.03 1.33
CA ALA A 113 8.80 -14.90 2.04
C ALA A 113 8.95 -13.56 1.29
N ILE A 114 10.09 -13.35 0.60
CA ILE A 114 10.30 -12.16 -0.24
C ILE A 114 9.33 -12.19 -1.42
N ILE A 115 9.20 -13.33 -2.09
CA ILE A 115 8.35 -13.44 -3.26
C ILE A 115 6.87 -13.38 -2.87
N GLU A 116 6.47 -14.03 -1.81
CA GLU A 116 5.13 -13.92 -1.24
C GLU A 116 4.75 -12.46 -0.97
N TYR A 117 5.68 -11.63 -0.53
CA TYR A 117 5.44 -10.19 -0.34
C TYR A 117 5.00 -9.49 -1.64
N PHE A 118 5.56 -9.87 -2.79
CA PHE A 118 5.20 -9.30 -4.11
C PHE A 118 4.01 -9.99 -4.76
N LEU A 119 3.80 -11.28 -4.49
CA LEU A 119 2.72 -12.07 -5.07
C LEU A 119 1.42 -12.00 -4.28
N LEU A 120 1.50 -11.67 -2.99
CA LEU A 120 0.32 -11.47 -2.15
C LEU A 120 -0.38 -10.15 -2.52
N ASP A 121 -0.93 -10.16 -3.73
CA ASP A 121 -1.97 -9.21 -4.15
C ASP A 121 -3.33 -9.60 -3.51
N GLU A 122 -3.29 -10.21 -2.33
CA GLU A 122 -4.46 -10.40 -1.49
C GLU A 122 -4.79 -9.06 -0.82
N ALA A 123 -5.22 -8.12 -1.64
CA ALA A 123 -5.82 -6.90 -1.14
C ALA A 123 -6.91 -7.28 -0.13
N LEU A 124 -6.89 -6.62 1.01
CA LEU A 124 -7.93 -6.81 2.02
C LEU A 124 -9.24 -6.27 1.46
N THR A 125 -10.05 -7.15 0.88
CA THR A 125 -11.39 -6.80 0.40
C THR A 125 -12.41 -6.92 1.53
N ARG A 126 -13.54 -6.27 1.37
CA ARG A 126 -14.67 -6.37 2.28
C ARG A 126 -15.10 -7.81 2.51
N GLU A 127 -15.20 -8.59 1.42
CA GLU A 127 -15.62 -9.99 1.44
C GLU A 127 -14.60 -10.85 2.19
N SER A 128 -13.31 -10.70 1.86
CA SER A 128 -12.24 -11.47 2.50
C SER A 128 -12.14 -11.14 4.00
N LEU A 129 -12.27 -9.88 4.38
CA LEU A 129 -12.26 -9.47 5.77
C LEU A 129 -13.48 -10.01 6.53
N THR A 130 -14.69 -9.91 5.95
CA THR A 130 -15.90 -10.44 6.57
C THR A 130 -15.81 -11.95 6.80
N LEU A 131 -15.25 -12.69 5.84
CA LEU A 131 -15.04 -14.12 5.97
C LEU A 131 -14.03 -14.44 7.09
N LEU A 132 -12.89 -13.75 7.10
CA LEU A 132 -11.83 -13.95 8.10
C LEU A 132 -12.32 -13.61 9.51
N THR A 133 -12.97 -12.47 9.69
CA THR A 133 -13.52 -12.07 11.00
C THR A 133 -14.63 -13.00 11.45
N GLY A 134 -15.49 -13.45 10.54
CA GLY A 134 -16.53 -14.44 10.82
C GLY A 134 -15.96 -15.78 11.29
N THR A 135 -14.92 -16.27 10.61
CA THR A 135 -14.21 -17.51 10.97
C THR A 135 -13.49 -17.37 12.31
N LEU A 136 -12.80 -16.25 12.52
CA LEU A 136 -12.11 -15.95 13.78
C LEU A 136 -13.09 -15.93 14.97
N ARG A 137 -14.26 -15.32 14.78
CA ARG A 137 -15.31 -15.29 15.80
C ARG A 137 -15.83 -16.69 16.13
N ALA A 138 -16.04 -17.54 15.12
CA ALA A 138 -16.47 -18.91 15.31
C ALA A 138 -15.42 -19.72 16.09
N GLN A 139 -14.15 -19.60 15.75
CA GLN A 139 -13.05 -20.26 16.44
C GLN A 139 -12.89 -19.79 17.90
N LEU A 140 -13.01 -18.49 18.15
CA LEU A 140 -12.99 -17.97 19.53
C LEU A 140 -14.18 -18.47 20.36
N ALA A 141 -15.37 -18.61 19.76
CA ALA A 141 -16.52 -19.18 20.44
C ALA A 141 -16.32 -20.68 20.76
N GLU A 142 -15.69 -21.45 19.88
CA GLU A 142 -15.30 -22.85 20.13
C GLU A 142 -14.28 -22.95 21.27
N VAL A 143 -13.26 -22.12 21.25
CA VAL A 143 -12.24 -22.06 22.31
C VAL A 143 -12.89 -21.70 23.66
N LEU A 144 -13.81 -20.74 23.69
CA LEU A 144 -14.55 -20.39 24.89
C LEU A 144 -15.44 -21.55 25.40
N ALA A 145 -16.10 -22.24 24.46
CA ALA A 145 -16.90 -23.43 24.83
C ALA A 145 -16.03 -24.58 25.39
N ALA A 146 -14.84 -24.77 24.84
CA ALA A 146 -13.85 -25.71 25.37
C ALA A 146 -13.36 -25.28 26.76
N ALA A 147 -13.03 -23.98 26.96
CA ALA A 147 -12.62 -23.45 28.24
C ALA A 147 -13.65 -23.69 29.37
N ARG A 148 -14.93 -23.61 29.04
CA ARG A 148 -16.03 -23.88 30.00
C ARG A 148 -16.16 -25.35 30.39
N LYS A 149 -15.64 -26.26 29.57
CA LYS A 149 -15.71 -27.72 29.78
C LYS A 149 -14.42 -28.34 30.30
N SER A 150 -13.34 -27.59 30.31
CA SER A 150 -12.00 -28.10 30.66
C SER A 150 -11.84 -28.18 32.18
N ASP A 151 -11.75 -29.40 32.68
CA ASP A 151 -11.64 -29.67 34.14
C ASP A 151 -10.20 -29.90 34.59
N ASN A 152 -9.23 -30.06 33.66
CA ASN A 152 -7.84 -30.37 34.00
C ASN A 152 -6.86 -29.59 33.12
N ASN A 153 -5.60 -29.49 33.60
CA ASN A 153 -4.55 -28.71 32.91
C ASN A 153 -4.21 -29.23 31.50
N GLU A 154 -4.36 -30.53 31.27
CA GLU A 154 -4.08 -31.10 29.94
C GLU A 154 -5.17 -30.74 28.92
N ALA A 155 -6.44 -30.78 29.35
CA ALA A 155 -7.56 -30.30 28.54
C ALA A 155 -7.41 -28.80 28.21
N TRP A 156 -7.04 -27.96 29.18
CA TRP A 156 -6.72 -26.55 28.96
C TRP A 156 -5.63 -26.35 27.91
N ARG A 157 -4.54 -27.14 28.00
CA ARG A 157 -3.43 -27.02 27.08
C ARG A 157 -3.81 -27.43 25.65
N ILE A 158 -4.53 -28.55 25.48
CA ILE A 158 -4.85 -29.10 24.17
C ILE A 158 -6.03 -28.37 23.53
N GLN A 159 -7.12 -28.13 24.29
CA GLN A 159 -8.39 -27.66 23.75
C GLN A 159 -8.53 -26.12 23.75
N VAL A 160 -7.75 -25.40 24.58
CA VAL A 160 -7.84 -23.95 24.70
C VAL A 160 -6.56 -23.27 24.27
N LEU A 161 -5.43 -23.58 24.94
CA LEU A 161 -4.18 -22.88 24.69
C LEU A 161 -3.63 -23.13 23.28
N THR A 162 -3.64 -24.37 22.83
CA THR A 162 -3.12 -24.72 21.50
C THR A 162 -3.91 -24.09 20.37
N PRO A 163 -5.25 -24.17 20.31
CA PRO A 163 -6.04 -23.46 19.32
C PRO A 163 -5.87 -21.93 19.39
N LEU A 164 -5.79 -21.37 20.59
CA LEU A 164 -5.63 -19.95 20.78
C LEU A 164 -4.27 -19.45 20.24
N ARG A 165 -3.20 -20.19 20.48
CA ARG A 165 -1.85 -19.84 20.00
C ARG A 165 -1.63 -20.11 18.51
N ILE A 166 -2.17 -21.21 17.99
CA ILE A 166 -1.92 -21.63 16.60
C ILE A 166 -3.03 -21.09 15.70
N THR A 167 -4.25 -21.59 15.84
CA THR A 167 -5.33 -21.26 14.89
C THR A 167 -5.72 -19.79 14.93
N VAL A 168 -6.00 -19.25 16.11
CA VAL A 168 -6.37 -17.86 16.29
C VAL A 168 -5.18 -16.95 15.98
N GLY A 169 -3.98 -17.31 16.43
CA GLY A 169 -2.75 -16.58 16.15
C GLY A 169 -2.47 -16.47 14.65
N ASP A 170 -2.59 -17.57 13.90
CA ASP A 170 -2.39 -17.58 12.44
C ASP A 170 -3.44 -16.76 11.69
N MET A 171 -4.70 -16.80 12.13
CA MET A 171 -5.78 -15.97 11.54
C MET A 171 -5.52 -14.49 11.75
N VAL A 172 -5.14 -14.09 12.95
CA VAL A 172 -4.83 -12.69 13.27
C VAL A 172 -3.61 -12.21 12.47
N ALA A 173 -2.56 -13.02 12.41
CA ALA A 173 -1.38 -12.73 11.57
C ALA A 173 -1.74 -12.68 10.07
N GLY A 174 -2.72 -13.46 9.64
CA GLY A 174 -3.28 -13.41 8.28
C GLY A 174 -3.95 -12.07 7.96
N ILE A 175 -4.71 -11.52 8.90
CA ILE A 175 -5.31 -10.19 8.76
C ILE A 175 -4.21 -9.11 8.71
N GLU A 176 -3.22 -9.16 9.61
CA GLU A 176 -2.10 -8.21 9.63
C GLU A 176 -1.28 -8.22 8.32
N ARG A 177 -1.10 -9.41 7.70
CA ARG A 177 -0.43 -9.49 6.40
C ARG A 177 -1.22 -8.79 5.30
N ARG A 178 -2.53 -8.99 5.24
CA ARG A 178 -3.41 -8.36 4.25
C ARG A 178 -3.52 -6.84 4.46
N GLN A 179 -3.44 -6.39 5.70
CA GLN A 179 -3.34 -4.96 5.99
C GLN A 179 -2.11 -4.33 5.35
N ARG A 180 -0.94 -5.00 5.41
CA ARG A 180 0.28 -4.51 4.74
C ARG A 180 0.15 -4.51 3.23
N GLY A 181 -0.55 -5.47 2.64
CA GLY A 181 -0.88 -5.46 1.21
C GLY A 181 -1.72 -4.24 0.81
N LEU A 182 -2.73 -3.92 1.62
CA LEU A 182 -3.55 -2.72 1.40
C LEU A 182 -2.75 -1.42 1.56
N ASP A 183 -1.76 -1.39 2.48
CA ASP A 183 -0.87 -0.25 2.62
C ASP A 183 -0.06 -0.01 1.33
N ALA A 184 0.50 -1.07 0.75
CA ALA A 184 1.24 -1.00 -0.52
C ALA A 184 0.33 -0.54 -1.67
N GLN A 185 -0.89 -1.07 -1.76
CA GLN A 185 -1.87 -0.65 -2.76
C GLN A 185 -2.25 0.83 -2.62
N GLN A 186 -2.38 1.35 -1.40
CA GLN A 186 -2.63 2.78 -1.18
C GLN A 186 -1.47 3.65 -1.65
N GLU A 187 -0.22 3.22 -1.42
CA GLU A 187 0.97 3.92 -1.91
C GLU A 187 1.00 3.95 -3.45
N GLU A 188 0.63 2.84 -4.09
CA GLU A 188 0.52 2.75 -5.55
C GLU A 188 -0.56 3.71 -6.10
N VAL A 189 -1.75 3.74 -5.48
CA VAL A 189 -2.82 4.69 -5.86
C VAL A 189 -2.36 6.14 -5.68
N GLN A 190 -1.64 6.45 -4.61
CA GLN A 190 -1.08 7.79 -4.40
C GLN A 190 -0.05 8.16 -5.49
N ALA A 191 0.81 7.21 -5.88
CA ALA A 191 1.78 7.40 -6.96
C ALA A 191 1.07 7.58 -8.32
N GLU A 192 0.00 6.81 -8.60
CA GLU A 192 -0.82 6.98 -9.80
C GLU A 192 -1.45 8.38 -9.84
N ILE A 193 -2.06 8.82 -8.74
CA ILE A 193 -2.65 10.16 -8.63
C ILE A 193 -1.57 11.23 -8.86
N ALA A 194 -0.39 11.12 -8.25
CA ALA A 194 0.70 12.07 -8.44
C ALA A 194 1.16 12.12 -9.90
N THR A 195 1.25 10.98 -10.56
CA THR A 195 1.60 10.88 -11.99
C THR A 195 0.53 11.53 -12.86
N LEU A 196 -0.74 11.24 -12.63
CA LEU A 196 -1.86 11.85 -13.35
C LEU A 196 -1.87 13.37 -13.22
N LEU A 197 -1.60 13.88 -12.03
CA LEU A 197 -1.55 15.32 -11.77
C LEU A 197 -0.35 16.01 -12.44
N SER A 198 0.75 15.29 -12.71
CA SER A 198 1.97 15.84 -13.31
C SER A 198 1.92 15.92 -14.84
N VAL A 199 1.22 15.00 -15.51
CA VAL A 199 1.27 14.86 -16.99
C VAL A 199 0.16 15.63 -17.68
N ASP A 200 -1.07 15.36 -17.38
CA ASP A 200 -2.23 16.07 -17.91
C ASP A 200 -3.37 16.04 -16.88
N TRP A 201 -3.26 16.95 -15.97
CA TRP A 201 -4.18 17.03 -14.86
C TRP A 201 -5.63 17.33 -15.29
N PHE A 202 -5.87 17.83 -16.51
CA PHE A 202 -7.22 18.15 -16.97
C PHE A 202 -8.06 16.92 -17.31
N SER A 203 -7.51 16.03 -18.10
CA SER A 203 -8.16 14.75 -18.43
C SER A 203 -8.15 13.79 -17.23
N ALA A 204 -7.28 14.07 -16.26
CA ALA A 204 -7.04 13.22 -15.11
C ALA A 204 -7.93 13.55 -13.90
N VAL A 205 -8.60 14.71 -13.84
CA VAL A 205 -9.41 15.12 -12.66
C VAL A 205 -10.45 14.07 -12.30
N ASP A 206 -11.24 13.63 -13.28
CA ASP A 206 -12.31 12.65 -13.03
C ASP A 206 -11.75 11.30 -12.59
N ARG A 207 -10.61 10.89 -13.17
CA ARG A 207 -9.92 9.66 -12.78
C ARG A 207 -9.32 9.78 -11.39
N CYS A 208 -8.69 10.89 -11.05
CA CYS A 208 -8.19 11.16 -9.70
C CYS A 208 -9.33 11.12 -8.69
N GLN A 209 -10.46 11.76 -8.99
CA GLN A 209 -11.62 11.77 -8.11
C GLN A 209 -12.17 10.34 -7.92
N ALA A 210 -12.31 9.57 -8.99
CA ALA A 210 -12.77 8.20 -8.94
C ALA A 210 -11.85 7.31 -8.07
N LEU A 211 -10.53 7.44 -8.20
CA LEU A 211 -9.55 6.71 -7.39
C LEU A 211 -9.64 7.11 -5.91
N LEU A 212 -9.76 8.40 -5.63
CA LEU A 212 -9.90 8.92 -4.27
C LEU A 212 -11.17 8.40 -3.59
N ASP A 213 -12.30 8.46 -4.29
CA ASP A 213 -13.60 8.03 -3.77
C ASP A 213 -13.69 6.52 -3.58
N ALA A 214 -13.18 5.74 -4.53
CA ALA A 214 -13.13 4.29 -4.43
C ALA A 214 -12.31 3.84 -3.22
N THR A 215 -11.10 4.38 -3.06
CA THR A 215 -10.23 4.05 -1.92
C THR A 215 -10.82 4.51 -0.59
N ALA A 216 -11.42 5.72 -0.54
CA ALA A 216 -12.10 6.21 0.67
C ALA A 216 -13.28 5.30 1.08
N THR A 217 -14.03 4.80 0.12
CA THR A 217 -15.16 3.89 0.36
C THR A 217 -14.67 2.55 0.89
N THR A 218 -13.67 1.94 0.23
CA THR A 218 -13.07 0.69 0.68
C THR A 218 -12.55 0.77 2.11
N LEU A 219 -11.76 1.82 2.43
CA LEU A 219 -11.21 2.01 3.78
C LEU A 219 -12.29 2.20 4.84
N ARG A 220 -13.36 2.91 4.52
CA ARG A 220 -14.49 3.10 5.43
C ARG A 220 -15.17 1.78 5.73
N GLU A 221 -15.50 0.99 4.71
CA GLU A 221 -16.14 -0.31 4.86
C GLU A 221 -15.29 -1.28 5.67
N LEU A 222 -13.99 -1.35 5.39
CA LEU A 222 -13.05 -2.19 6.14
C LEU A 222 -12.94 -1.76 7.61
N ASN A 223 -12.84 -0.46 7.86
CA ASN A 223 -12.78 0.05 9.23
C ASN A 223 -14.07 -0.22 10.03
N GLU A 224 -15.25 -0.11 9.40
CA GLU A 224 -16.53 -0.43 10.04
C GLU A 224 -16.60 -1.92 10.44
N ILE A 225 -16.15 -2.84 9.57
CA ILE A 225 -16.08 -4.27 9.89
C ILE A 225 -15.12 -4.51 11.05
N LEU A 226 -13.91 -3.94 10.98
CA LEU A 226 -12.91 -4.10 12.03
C LEU A 226 -13.41 -3.61 13.38
N LEU A 227 -13.98 -2.42 13.44
CA LEU A 227 -14.50 -1.85 14.69
C LEU A 227 -15.64 -2.71 15.29
N ARG A 228 -16.58 -3.13 14.44
CA ARG A 228 -17.70 -3.95 14.88
C ARG A 228 -17.24 -5.30 15.44
N ASP A 229 -16.34 -5.97 14.70
CA ASP A 229 -15.95 -7.35 15.03
C ASP A 229 -14.92 -7.39 16.15
N THR A 230 -14.05 -6.36 16.29
CA THR A 230 -13.10 -6.23 17.41
C THR A 230 -13.79 -6.29 18.77
N HIS A 231 -14.91 -5.61 18.95
CA HIS A 231 -15.64 -5.66 20.21
C HIS A 231 -16.07 -7.07 20.59
N HIS A 232 -16.50 -7.86 19.61
CA HIS A 232 -16.88 -9.25 19.83
C HIS A 232 -15.68 -10.13 20.17
N PHE A 233 -14.55 -9.92 19.52
CA PHE A 233 -13.33 -10.68 19.79
C PHE A 233 -12.81 -10.41 21.20
N VAL A 234 -12.73 -9.13 21.57
CA VAL A 234 -12.27 -8.73 22.90
C VAL A 234 -13.16 -9.29 23.99
N ALA A 235 -14.49 -9.26 23.80
CA ALA A 235 -15.42 -9.84 24.77
C ALA A 235 -15.22 -11.36 24.95
N LEU A 236 -15.09 -12.12 23.85
CA LEU A 236 -14.82 -13.56 23.89
C LEU A 236 -13.48 -13.88 24.55
N LEU A 237 -12.43 -13.10 24.22
CA LEU A 237 -11.10 -13.27 24.80
C LEU A 237 -11.05 -12.94 26.28
N GLN A 238 -11.75 -11.90 26.72
CA GLN A 238 -11.89 -11.56 28.14
C GLN A 238 -12.64 -12.64 28.91
N ASP A 239 -13.69 -13.22 28.36
CA ASP A 239 -14.37 -14.37 28.96
C ASP A 239 -13.41 -15.57 29.12
N ILE A 240 -12.58 -15.86 28.12
CA ILE A 240 -11.56 -16.90 28.18
C ILE A 240 -10.52 -16.59 29.27
N GLN A 241 -10.05 -15.34 29.38
CA GLN A 241 -9.14 -14.89 30.44
C GLN A 241 -9.72 -15.11 31.83
N VAL A 242 -10.95 -14.71 32.05
CA VAL A 242 -11.65 -14.87 33.34
C VAL A 242 -11.74 -16.35 33.74
N LEU A 243 -12.04 -17.24 32.77
CA LEU A 243 -12.07 -18.68 33.04
C LEU A 243 -10.67 -19.24 33.29
N ALA A 244 -9.65 -18.81 32.53
CA ALA A 244 -8.26 -19.22 32.71
C ALA A 244 -7.71 -18.79 34.07
N SER A 245 -8.00 -17.56 34.48
CA SER A 245 -7.61 -17.04 35.79
C SER A 245 -8.28 -17.83 36.94
N LYS A 246 -9.56 -18.15 36.84
CA LYS A 246 -10.27 -19.00 37.82
C LYS A 246 -9.69 -20.42 37.89
N ALA A 247 -9.22 -20.96 36.77
CA ALA A 247 -8.60 -22.28 36.70
C ALA A 247 -7.10 -22.26 37.10
N GLY A 248 -6.52 -21.10 37.35
CA GLY A 248 -5.09 -20.92 37.66
C GLY A 248 -4.16 -21.18 36.46
N ASN A 249 -4.69 -21.08 35.22
CA ASN A 249 -3.92 -21.33 34.00
C ASN A 249 -3.33 -20.02 33.42
N ILE A 250 -2.18 -19.64 33.97
CA ILE A 250 -1.47 -18.39 33.61
C ILE A 250 -1.06 -18.37 32.15
N GLU A 251 -0.65 -19.51 31.58
CA GLU A 251 -0.22 -19.54 30.17
C GLU A 251 -1.35 -19.21 29.20
N THR A 252 -2.57 -19.62 29.48
CA THR A 252 -3.75 -19.32 28.66
C THR A 252 -4.16 -17.85 28.82
N GLU A 253 -4.12 -17.32 30.05
CA GLU A 253 -4.39 -15.92 30.33
C GLU A 253 -3.44 -15.00 29.55
N GLU A 254 -2.14 -15.26 29.60
CA GLU A 254 -1.13 -14.52 28.81
C GLU A 254 -1.32 -14.68 27.29
N ALA A 255 -1.73 -15.88 26.84
CA ALA A 255 -1.99 -16.09 25.41
C ALA A 255 -3.20 -15.28 24.94
N ALA A 256 -4.28 -15.25 25.71
CA ALA A 256 -5.47 -14.46 25.40
C ALA A 256 -5.14 -12.95 25.41
N GLN A 257 -4.36 -12.49 26.38
CA GLN A 257 -3.91 -11.10 26.44
C GLN A 257 -3.12 -10.70 25.18
N ARG A 258 -2.20 -11.54 24.72
CA ARG A 258 -1.43 -11.28 23.48
C ARG A 258 -2.35 -11.17 22.26
N VAL A 259 -3.36 -12.03 22.16
CA VAL A 259 -4.33 -11.95 21.05
C VAL A 259 -5.14 -10.64 21.13
N ILE A 260 -5.56 -10.20 22.32
CA ILE A 260 -6.25 -8.91 22.51
C ILE A 260 -5.37 -7.77 21.99
N GLU A 261 -4.10 -7.74 22.37
CA GLU A 261 -3.17 -6.69 21.92
C GLU A 261 -2.98 -6.66 20.39
N HIS A 262 -2.99 -7.84 19.74
CA HIS A 262 -2.96 -7.91 18.28
C HIS A 262 -4.25 -7.41 17.65
N VAL A 263 -5.40 -7.79 18.20
CA VAL A 263 -6.72 -7.35 17.72
C VAL A 263 -6.87 -5.84 17.86
N ASP A 264 -6.40 -5.26 18.97
CA ASP A 264 -6.41 -3.81 19.19
C ASP A 264 -5.51 -3.07 18.18
N ARG A 265 -4.34 -3.63 17.86
CA ARG A 265 -3.47 -3.06 16.81
C ARG A 265 -4.13 -3.08 15.44
N ILE A 266 -4.82 -4.16 15.10
CA ILE A 266 -5.56 -4.29 13.84
C ILE A 266 -6.65 -3.22 13.75
N ALA A 267 -7.42 -3.02 14.81
CA ALA A 267 -8.47 -2.00 14.87
C ALA A 267 -7.90 -0.58 14.79
N ALA A 268 -6.83 -0.31 15.56
CA ALA A 268 -6.15 0.98 15.54
C ALA A 268 -5.58 1.33 14.15
N TRP A 269 -5.05 0.33 13.43
CA TRP A 269 -4.59 0.50 12.05
C TRP A 269 -5.71 0.98 11.15
N GLY A 270 -6.89 0.34 11.16
CA GLY A 270 -8.04 0.73 10.34
C GLY A 270 -8.41 2.20 10.52
N GLY A 271 -8.54 2.64 11.78
CA GLY A 271 -8.85 4.03 12.10
C GLY A 271 -7.75 5.02 11.70
N SER A 272 -6.47 4.64 11.83
CA SER A 272 -5.34 5.48 11.43
C SER A 272 -5.26 5.64 9.91
N ARG A 273 -5.47 4.57 9.15
CA ARG A 273 -5.46 4.60 7.68
C ARG A 273 -6.61 5.41 7.10
N GLN A 274 -7.80 5.25 7.64
CA GLN A 274 -8.94 6.07 7.22
C GLN A 274 -8.71 7.56 7.44
N ARG A 275 -8.09 7.95 8.57
CA ARG A 275 -7.75 9.36 8.84
C ARG A 275 -6.69 9.87 7.88
N ALA A 276 -5.58 9.14 7.72
CA ALA A 276 -4.51 9.51 6.80
C ALA A 276 -5.00 9.67 5.36
N TRP A 277 -5.88 8.76 4.91
CA TRP A 277 -6.50 8.87 3.59
C TRP A 277 -7.44 10.08 3.48
N SER A 278 -8.21 10.38 4.52
CA SER A 278 -9.08 11.56 4.53
C SER A 278 -8.29 12.87 4.44
N GLU A 279 -7.14 12.95 5.11
CA GLU A 279 -6.23 14.09 5.01
C GLU A 279 -5.63 14.22 3.61
N TYR A 280 -5.16 13.10 3.03
CA TYR A 280 -4.65 13.06 1.66
C TYR A 280 -5.73 13.45 0.64
N TYR A 281 -6.95 12.91 0.78
CA TYR A 281 -8.11 13.25 -0.04
C TYR A 281 -8.39 14.77 -0.02
N GLN A 282 -8.43 15.37 1.18
CA GLN A 282 -8.64 16.80 1.32
C GLN A 282 -7.52 17.62 0.70
N TYR A 283 -6.28 17.17 0.83
CA TYR A 283 -5.11 17.81 0.21
C TYR A 283 -5.23 17.80 -1.31
N VAL A 284 -5.43 16.65 -1.93
CA VAL A 284 -5.58 16.53 -3.39
C VAL A 284 -6.79 17.31 -3.90
N HIS A 285 -7.92 17.22 -3.20
CA HIS A 285 -9.13 17.96 -3.58
C HIS A 285 -8.94 19.48 -3.51
N ARG A 286 -8.22 19.96 -2.51
CA ARG A 286 -7.85 21.39 -2.41
C ARG A 286 -6.93 21.79 -3.56
N TYR A 287 -5.90 21.00 -3.82
CA TYR A 287 -4.97 21.21 -4.92
C TYR A 287 -5.70 21.28 -6.26
N LEU A 288 -6.54 20.30 -6.57
CA LEU A 288 -7.35 20.28 -7.80
C LEU A 288 -8.23 21.52 -7.91
N ARG A 289 -8.90 21.91 -6.84
CA ARG A 289 -9.76 23.10 -6.82
C ARG A 289 -8.98 24.39 -7.06
N ASP A 290 -7.83 24.52 -6.42
CA ASP A 290 -7.04 25.74 -6.49
C ASP A 290 -6.34 25.87 -7.84
N VAL A 291 -5.76 24.80 -8.38
CA VAL A 291 -5.18 24.75 -9.73
C VAL A 291 -6.26 24.98 -10.80
N VAL A 292 -7.45 24.40 -10.66
CA VAL A 292 -8.58 24.62 -11.59
C VAL A 292 -9.02 26.08 -11.62
N ARG A 293 -8.98 26.75 -10.46
CA ARG A 293 -9.43 28.16 -10.38
C ARG A 293 -8.41 29.15 -10.91
N LEU A 294 -7.13 28.80 -10.86
CA LEU A 294 -6.04 29.74 -11.21
C LEU A 294 -5.64 29.69 -12.69
N ASP A 295 -6.16 28.75 -13.49
CA ASP A 295 -5.85 28.68 -14.92
C ASP A 295 -6.96 29.32 -15.79
N PRO A 296 -6.78 30.59 -16.24
CA PRO A 296 -7.76 31.27 -17.07
C PRO A 296 -7.93 30.64 -18.47
N ASN A 297 -6.88 30.04 -19.01
CA ASN A 297 -6.95 29.37 -20.32
C ASN A 297 -7.85 28.13 -20.25
N ARG A 298 -7.92 27.53 -19.11
CA ARG A 298 -8.71 26.37 -18.82
C ARG A 298 -10.19 26.65 -18.67
N ALA A 299 -10.56 27.71 -17.95
CA ALA A 299 -11.94 28.15 -17.86
C ALA A 299 -12.51 28.49 -19.26
N LEU A 300 -11.65 29.01 -20.14
CA LEU A 300 -12.00 29.27 -21.55
C LEU A 300 -12.15 27.96 -22.33
N SER A 301 -11.22 27.03 -22.19
CA SER A 301 -11.26 25.74 -22.88
C SER A 301 -12.46 24.90 -22.44
N GLN A 302 -12.81 24.92 -21.15
CA GLN A 302 -13.99 24.21 -20.65
C GLN A 302 -15.28 24.82 -21.22
N ARG A 303 -15.42 26.15 -21.18
CA ARG A 303 -16.58 26.82 -21.76
C ARG A 303 -16.71 26.58 -23.27
N LEU A 304 -15.60 26.52 -23.99
CA LEU A 304 -15.60 26.16 -25.40
C LEU A 304 -16.07 24.71 -25.62
N ARG A 305 -15.62 23.76 -24.80
CA ARG A 305 -16.07 22.37 -24.87
C ARG A 305 -17.56 22.24 -24.55
N ASP A 306 -18.01 22.90 -23.48
CA ASP A 306 -19.41 22.90 -23.08
C ASP A 306 -20.30 23.49 -24.19
N GLN A 307 -19.86 24.60 -24.79
CA GLN A 307 -20.57 25.18 -25.94
C GLN A 307 -20.53 24.30 -27.18
N ILE A 308 -19.43 23.58 -27.43
CA ILE A 308 -19.35 22.61 -28.53
C ILE A 308 -20.27 21.42 -28.26
N ALA A 309 -20.34 20.95 -27.03
CA ALA A 309 -21.20 19.83 -26.63
C ALA A 309 -22.70 20.20 -26.73
N ASP A 310 -23.07 21.44 -26.34
CA ASP A 310 -24.45 21.92 -26.40
C ASP A 310 -24.94 22.18 -27.87
N TRP A 311 -24.01 22.24 -28.84
CA TRP A 311 -24.32 22.61 -30.22
C TRP A 311 -23.74 21.61 -31.25
N PRO A 312 -23.99 20.30 -31.14
CA PRO A 312 -23.30 19.27 -31.94
C PRO A 312 -23.59 19.36 -33.44
N ASN A 313 -24.64 20.07 -33.88
CA ASN A 313 -25.09 20.10 -35.28
C ASN A 313 -25.00 21.47 -35.95
N ARG A 314 -24.35 22.46 -35.39
CA ARG A 314 -24.15 23.76 -36.01
C ARG A 314 -22.73 23.95 -36.50
N PRO A 315 -22.53 24.51 -37.72
CA PRO A 315 -21.17 24.82 -38.18
C PRO A 315 -20.57 25.91 -37.29
N PHE A 316 -19.46 25.59 -36.64
CA PHE A 316 -18.68 26.56 -35.87
C PHE A 316 -17.85 27.39 -36.85
N HIS A 317 -18.14 28.66 -36.94
CA HIS A 317 -17.20 29.59 -37.51
C HIS A 317 -16.31 30.13 -36.40
N LEU A 318 -15.11 29.55 -36.26
CA LEU A 318 -14.06 30.14 -35.43
C LEU A 318 -13.61 31.41 -36.13
N LEU A 319 -14.24 32.53 -35.82
CA LEU A 319 -13.73 33.83 -36.18
C LEU A 319 -12.50 34.07 -35.30
N ALA A 320 -11.34 33.61 -35.80
CA ALA A 320 -10.03 34.03 -35.29
C ALA A 320 -9.86 35.54 -35.66
N ALA A 321 -10.77 36.34 -35.18
CA ALA A 321 -10.71 37.77 -35.33
C ALA A 321 -9.75 38.34 -34.28
N HIS A 322 -9.05 39.40 -34.62
CA HIS A 322 -8.23 40.20 -33.75
C HIS A 322 -8.66 40.14 -32.29
N ALA A 323 -7.72 39.89 -31.38
CA ALA A 323 -7.95 39.79 -29.93
C ALA A 323 -8.80 40.98 -29.38
N GLY A 324 -8.76 42.12 -30.02
CA GLY A 324 -9.58 43.30 -29.69
C GLY A 324 -11.07 43.20 -30.04
N SER A 325 -11.49 42.23 -30.85
CA SER A 325 -12.89 42.02 -31.25
C SER A 325 -13.58 40.86 -30.54
N ILE A 326 -12.88 40.10 -29.74
CA ILE A 326 -13.45 39.02 -28.94
C ILE A 326 -14.12 39.61 -27.70
N ARG A 327 -15.39 39.98 -27.86
CA ARG A 327 -16.23 40.50 -26.74
C ARG A 327 -16.31 39.57 -25.54
N LEU A 328 -16.02 38.29 -25.70
CA LEU A 328 -15.98 37.27 -24.65
C LEU A 328 -14.84 37.47 -23.61
N LEU A 329 -13.80 38.25 -23.95
CA LEU A 329 -12.72 38.58 -23.03
C LEU A 329 -12.97 39.86 -22.21
N ARG A 330 -14.01 40.63 -22.53
CA ARG A 330 -14.35 41.84 -21.77
C ARG A 330 -14.86 41.60 -20.35
N PRO A 331 -15.57 40.52 -20.00
CA PRO A 331 -16.02 40.33 -18.64
C PRO A 331 -14.95 39.80 -17.67
N PHE A 332 -13.73 39.55 -18.13
CA PHE A 332 -12.63 39.15 -17.26
C PHE A 332 -11.76 40.35 -16.86
N GLU A 333 -12.37 41.38 -16.32
CA GLU A 333 -11.65 42.27 -15.41
C GLU A 333 -11.44 41.50 -14.10
N VAL A 334 -10.32 40.83 -13.99
CA VAL A 334 -9.86 40.34 -12.70
C VAL A 334 -9.47 41.57 -11.89
N ARG A 335 -10.37 42.05 -11.06
CA ARG A 335 -9.99 42.96 -9.98
C ARG A 335 -9.16 42.15 -8.99
N VAL A 336 -7.88 42.22 -9.15
CA VAL A 336 -6.97 41.82 -8.09
C VAL A 336 -7.05 42.92 -7.04
N GLU A 337 -7.94 42.78 -6.09
CA GLU A 337 -7.87 43.57 -4.87
C GLU A 337 -6.58 43.13 -4.14
N ARG A 338 -5.55 43.95 -4.27
CA ARG A 338 -4.39 43.78 -3.42
C ARG A 338 -4.84 43.89 -1.97
N PRO A 339 -4.57 42.91 -1.11
CA PRO A 339 -4.83 43.09 0.29
C PRO A 339 -4.11 44.35 0.80
N PRO A 340 -4.74 45.13 1.65
CA PRO A 340 -4.13 46.35 2.16
C PRO A 340 -2.76 46.07 2.77
N VAL A 341 -1.75 46.84 2.36
CA VAL A 341 -0.32 46.68 2.67
C VAL A 341 -0.03 46.83 4.18
N ALA A 342 -1.00 47.11 4.99
CA ALA A 342 -0.86 47.36 6.41
C ALA A 342 -1.36 46.20 7.29
N ARG A 343 -0.79 45.00 7.13
CA ARG A 343 -0.84 44.01 8.23
C ARG A 343 0.53 43.95 8.92
N PRO A 344 0.57 44.10 10.27
CA PRO A 344 1.83 43.93 11.00
C PRO A 344 2.39 42.54 10.67
N ARG A 345 3.66 42.46 10.32
CA ARG A 345 4.38 41.22 10.08
C ARG A 345 4.29 40.36 11.34
N MET A 346 3.45 39.38 11.31
CA MET A 346 3.52 38.30 12.30
C MET A 346 4.81 37.50 12.06
N ASN A 347 5.40 37.06 13.13
CA ASN A 347 6.69 36.34 13.17
C ASN A 347 6.82 35.32 12.05
N ARG A 348 7.89 35.40 11.31
CA ARG A 348 8.21 34.54 10.16
C ARG A 348 8.31 33.04 10.49
N GLU A 349 8.35 32.67 11.77
CA GLU A 349 8.47 31.29 12.22
C GLU A 349 7.12 30.54 12.29
N ALA A 350 6.00 31.22 12.04
CA ALA A 350 4.65 30.64 12.13
C ALA A 350 3.84 30.72 10.82
N GLU A 351 4.50 31.01 9.69
CA GLU A 351 3.78 31.05 8.41
C GLU A 351 3.59 29.63 7.86
N PRO A 352 2.33 29.19 7.67
CA PRO A 352 2.07 27.90 7.03
C PRO A 352 2.48 27.95 5.53
N ALA A 353 2.78 26.80 4.98
CA ALA A 353 3.33 26.58 3.62
C ALA A 353 2.55 27.19 2.43
N TRP A 354 1.45 27.94 2.66
CA TRP A 354 0.71 28.66 1.62
C TRP A 354 1.36 30.00 1.19
N VAL A 355 2.46 30.38 1.79
CA VAL A 355 3.26 31.59 1.43
C VAL A 355 3.85 31.54 0.02
N ASN A 356 3.80 30.39 -0.64
CA ASN A 356 4.14 30.29 -2.07
C ASN A 356 3.15 31.00 -3.03
N VAL A 357 2.11 31.64 -2.51
CA VAL A 357 1.23 32.50 -3.32
C VAL A 357 1.95 33.70 -3.92
N GLU A 358 2.99 34.22 -3.24
CA GLU A 358 3.80 35.30 -3.81
C GLU A 358 4.66 34.83 -4.99
N ASN A 359 5.16 33.59 -4.97
CA ASN A 359 5.85 33.02 -6.12
C ASN A 359 4.90 32.69 -7.27
N ALA A 360 3.68 32.22 -6.97
CA ALA A 360 2.64 32.02 -7.98
C ALA A 360 2.16 33.35 -8.60
N LEU A 361 2.13 34.43 -7.84
CA LEU A 361 1.83 35.76 -8.34
C LEU A 361 2.99 36.33 -9.18
N ALA A 362 4.24 36.05 -8.81
CA ALA A 362 5.42 36.41 -9.61
C ALA A 362 5.46 35.64 -10.93
N ASP A 363 5.10 34.36 -10.92
CA ASP A 363 4.97 33.54 -12.13
C ASP A 363 3.82 34.03 -13.04
N ILE A 364 2.73 34.55 -12.47
CA ILE A 364 1.63 35.19 -13.22
C ILE A 364 2.10 36.52 -13.82
N GLU A 365 2.89 37.30 -13.13
CA GLU A 365 3.47 38.54 -13.68
C GLU A 365 4.45 38.24 -14.84
N VAL A 366 5.20 37.16 -14.77
CA VAL A 366 6.10 36.69 -15.85
C VAL A 366 5.31 36.17 -17.06
N LEU A 367 4.19 35.47 -16.85
CA LEU A 367 3.29 35.04 -17.93
C LEU A 367 2.53 36.20 -18.58
N VAL A 368 2.29 37.27 -17.85
CA VAL A 368 1.65 38.51 -18.35
C VAL A 368 2.64 39.32 -19.20
N THR A 369 3.93 39.13 -19.05
CA THR A 369 4.96 39.85 -19.83
C THR A 369 5.36 39.19 -21.15
N CYS A 370 4.82 38.01 -21.51
CA CYS A 370 5.07 37.32 -22.76
C CYS A 370 3.79 36.77 -23.42
N PRO A 371 3.42 37.18 -24.62
CA PRO A 371 3.88 38.23 -25.51
C PRO A 371 3.03 39.53 -25.39
N PRO A 372 3.57 40.69 -25.82
CA PRO A 372 2.99 42.00 -25.53
C PRO A 372 1.61 42.27 -26.16
N VAL A 373 1.12 41.42 -27.03
CA VAL A 373 -0.18 41.57 -27.69
C VAL A 373 -1.36 41.07 -26.81
N LEU A 374 -1.13 40.10 -25.93
CA LEU A 374 -2.15 39.54 -25.04
C LEU A 374 -2.35 40.38 -23.77
N VAL A 375 -1.31 41.11 -23.35
CA VAL A 375 -1.29 41.85 -22.07
C VAL A 375 -2.11 43.16 -22.16
N ARG A 376 -2.19 43.79 -23.35
CA ARG A 376 -2.94 45.05 -23.51
C ARG A 376 -4.45 44.88 -23.40
N THR A 377 -4.97 43.69 -23.49
CA THR A 377 -6.43 43.42 -23.46
C THR A 377 -6.88 42.73 -22.15
N ALA A 378 -6.00 42.20 -21.35
CA ALA A 378 -6.38 41.37 -20.21
C ALA A 378 -6.23 42.04 -18.84
N VAL A 379 -5.35 43.03 -18.68
CA VAL A 379 -5.11 43.62 -17.37
C VAL A 379 -5.00 45.12 -17.44
N ARG A 380 -6.08 45.80 -17.12
CA ARG A 380 -6.02 47.16 -16.61
C ARG A 380 -6.02 47.05 -15.08
N VAL A 381 -4.87 46.85 -14.51
CA VAL A 381 -4.65 47.08 -13.08
C VAL A 381 -4.65 48.59 -12.91
N ARG A 382 -5.71 49.18 -12.36
CA ARG A 382 -5.63 50.48 -11.76
C ARG A 382 -5.17 50.32 -10.32
N GLY A 383 -4.05 50.96 -10.04
CA GLY A 383 -3.58 51.17 -8.68
C GLY A 383 -4.56 51.96 -7.83
#